data_fca778290a8d68b22be41ebe3e18e1b4
#
_entry.id   fca778290a8d68b22be41ebe3e18e1b4
#
_cell.length_a   1.000
_cell.length_b   1.000
_cell.length_c   1.000
_cell.angle_alpha   90.00
_cell.angle_beta   90.00
_cell.angle_gamma   90.00
#
_symmetry.space_group_name_H-M   'P 1'
#
loop_
_entity.id
_entity.type
_entity.pdbx_description
1 polymer ?
#
loop_
_entity_poly.entity_id
_entity_poly.type
_entity_poly.pdbx_seq_one_letter_code
_entity_poly.pdbx_strand_id
1 'polypeptide(L)'
;MKKIMYFLLIILLIVSIAISSYFIYKQLKEENEQESIFNNLSEIIQDDTENRLKDNLESNNYIKIQELYKENNDLIGWVNIENTNIDYPVMQTKKNEEYYLRKNFYKKYSSYGTPFLASSCNIDTSENLIVYGHHMQNSKMFGELENYKKEDFYKSHKYINFYTLEADIKYEIFAVFRTTLYKNNTFKYYQIIELDNEEDYTRFINKCYELSYYDTGIKPNFKEKLITLSTCDYTTKNSRLVVVAREIIGE
;
A
#
# COMPACT_ATOMS: atom_id res chain seq x y z
N MET A 1 5.59 -58.24 4.12
CA MET A 1 4.99 -57.15 3.33
C MET A 1 4.50 -55.97 4.21
N LYS A 2 3.59 -56.14 5.19
CA LYS A 2 3.05 -55.04 6.01
C LYS A 2 4.13 -54.20 6.73
N LYS A 3 5.18 -54.80 7.32
CA LYS A 3 6.26 -54.07 8.02
C LYS A 3 7.07 -53.18 7.04
N ILE A 4 7.34 -53.63 5.84
CA ILE A 4 8.05 -52.85 4.80
C ILE A 4 7.18 -51.65 4.37
N MET A 5 5.89 -51.88 4.21
CA MET A 5 4.93 -50.81 3.88
C MET A 5 4.87 -49.73 4.94
N TYR A 6 4.83 -50.08 6.23
CA TYR A 6 4.89 -49.13 7.32
C TYR A 6 6.21 -48.35 7.36
N PHE A 7 7.32 -49.00 7.12
CA PHE A 7 8.63 -48.39 7.04
C PHE A 7 8.71 -47.34 5.90
N LEU A 8 8.19 -47.69 4.72
CA LEU A 8 8.10 -46.76 3.58
C LEU A 8 7.20 -45.57 3.87
N LEU A 9 6.07 -45.76 4.57
CA LEU A 9 5.17 -44.69 4.97
C LEU A 9 5.83 -43.73 5.97
N ILE A 10 6.62 -44.24 6.92
CA ILE A 10 7.38 -43.44 7.87
C ILE A 10 8.43 -42.58 7.15
N ILE A 11 9.17 -43.16 6.21
CA ILE A 11 10.14 -42.42 5.40
C ILE A 11 9.45 -41.30 4.60
N LEU A 12 8.32 -41.60 3.95
CA LEU A 12 7.55 -40.61 3.20
C LEU A 12 7.10 -39.45 4.12
N LEU A 13 6.64 -39.77 5.33
CA LEU A 13 6.24 -38.77 6.32
C LEU A 13 7.43 -37.89 6.73
N ILE A 14 8.58 -38.48 7.04
CA ILE A 14 9.79 -37.72 7.40
C ILE A 14 10.22 -36.79 6.27
N VAL A 15 10.21 -37.28 5.03
CA VAL A 15 10.55 -36.48 3.85
C VAL A 15 9.58 -35.32 3.67
N SER A 16 8.25 -35.58 3.85
CA SER A 16 7.25 -34.52 3.72
C SER A 16 7.41 -33.44 4.81
N ILE A 17 7.72 -33.84 6.05
CA ILE A 17 8.00 -32.91 7.15
C ILE A 17 9.25 -32.06 6.83
N ALA A 18 10.33 -32.68 6.35
CA ALA A 18 11.56 -31.99 6.02
C ALA A 18 11.34 -30.95 4.89
N ILE A 19 10.59 -31.33 3.83
CA ILE A 19 10.23 -30.42 2.74
C ILE A 19 9.38 -29.25 3.28
N SER A 20 8.36 -29.53 4.07
CA SER A 20 7.49 -28.49 4.65
C SER A 20 8.29 -27.53 5.55
N SER A 21 9.16 -28.06 6.39
CA SER A 21 10.05 -27.26 7.27
C SER A 21 10.99 -26.37 6.46
N TYR A 22 11.52 -26.87 5.34
CA TYR A 22 12.37 -26.09 4.44
C TYR A 22 11.59 -24.91 3.82
N PHE A 23 10.35 -25.13 3.36
CA PHE A 23 9.52 -24.06 2.80
C PHE A 23 9.15 -23.01 3.86
N ILE A 24 8.79 -23.45 5.07
CA ILE A 24 8.50 -22.53 6.19
C ILE A 24 9.74 -21.70 6.52
N TYR A 25 10.91 -22.34 6.65
CA TYR A 25 12.16 -21.63 6.92
C TYR A 25 12.48 -20.60 5.84
N LYS A 26 12.32 -20.97 4.56
CA LYS A 26 12.54 -20.05 3.43
C LYS A 26 11.60 -18.85 3.48
N GLN A 27 10.32 -19.08 3.78
CA GLN A 27 9.32 -18.02 3.91
C GLN A 27 9.63 -17.07 5.06
N LEU A 28 9.96 -17.60 6.25
CA LEU A 28 10.33 -16.78 7.41
C LEU A 28 11.61 -15.97 7.16
N LYS A 29 12.58 -16.57 6.47
CA LYS A 29 13.79 -15.85 6.10
C LYS A 29 13.50 -14.69 5.16
N GLU A 30 12.68 -14.90 4.12
CA GLU A 30 12.28 -13.85 3.18
C GLU A 30 11.49 -12.73 3.89
N GLU A 31 10.60 -13.09 4.82
CA GLU A 31 9.85 -12.15 5.64
C GLU A 31 10.78 -11.26 6.46
N ASN A 32 11.72 -11.86 7.20
CA ASN A 32 12.68 -11.13 8.02
C ASN A 32 13.60 -10.22 7.18
N GLU A 33 14.06 -10.69 6.03
CA GLU A 33 14.88 -9.88 5.11
C GLU A 33 14.09 -8.67 4.60
N GLN A 34 12.83 -8.87 4.22
CA GLN A 34 11.97 -7.80 3.72
C GLN A 34 11.64 -6.78 4.81
N GLU A 35 11.31 -7.25 6.01
CA GLU A 35 11.05 -6.39 7.17
C GLU A 35 12.29 -5.58 7.56
N SER A 36 13.46 -6.20 7.58
CA SER A 36 14.72 -5.49 7.83
C SER A 36 14.99 -4.39 6.80
N ILE A 37 14.71 -4.64 5.52
CA ILE A 37 14.86 -3.63 4.47
C ILE A 37 13.93 -2.43 4.76
N PHE A 38 12.65 -2.67 4.99
CA PHE A 38 11.70 -1.58 5.21
C PHE A 38 11.97 -0.83 6.52
N ASN A 39 12.33 -1.52 7.60
CA ASN A 39 12.69 -0.88 8.86
C ASN A 39 13.92 0.03 8.69
N ASN A 40 14.97 -0.43 8.03
CA ASN A 40 16.15 0.38 7.78
C ASN A 40 15.82 1.63 6.92
N LEU A 41 14.95 1.48 5.91
CA LEU A 41 14.51 2.60 5.09
C LEU A 41 13.62 3.57 5.89
N SER A 42 12.74 3.05 6.75
CA SER A 42 11.87 3.84 7.62
C SER A 42 12.67 4.60 8.68
N GLU A 43 13.69 3.97 9.27
CA GLU A 43 14.62 4.64 10.20
C GLU A 43 15.26 5.88 9.54
N ILE A 44 15.65 5.81 8.29
CA ILE A 44 16.16 6.97 7.55
C ILE A 44 15.11 8.09 7.50
N ILE A 45 13.83 7.77 7.31
CA ILE A 45 12.75 8.75 7.28
C ILE A 45 12.48 9.32 8.68
N GLN A 46 12.61 8.55 9.75
CA GLN A 46 12.22 8.93 11.11
C GLN A 46 13.34 9.55 11.96
N ASP A 47 14.62 9.27 11.66
CA ASP A 47 15.79 9.52 12.54
C ASP A 47 16.01 10.98 12.98
N ASP A 48 15.39 11.95 12.32
CA ASP A 48 15.52 13.37 12.70
C ASP A 48 14.34 13.95 13.50
N THR A 49 13.27 13.20 13.68
CA THR A 49 12.04 13.71 14.31
C THR A 49 12.28 14.05 15.78
N GLU A 50 13.10 13.28 16.50
CA GLU A 50 13.43 13.57 17.92
C GLU A 50 14.38 14.75 18.10
N ASN A 51 15.32 14.98 17.20
CA ASN A 51 16.27 16.09 17.28
C ASN A 51 15.64 17.44 16.83
N ARG A 52 14.72 17.40 15.87
CA ARG A 52 14.07 18.61 15.31
C ARG A 52 12.90 19.14 16.12
N LEU A 53 12.22 18.29 16.90
CA LEU A 53 11.22 18.75 17.90
C LEU A 53 11.84 19.69 18.95
N LYS A 54 13.17 19.66 19.13
CA LYS A 54 13.90 20.59 20.01
C LYS A 54 14.18 21.96 19.36
N ASP A 55 14.19 22.02 18.02
CA ASP A 55 14.61 23.22 17.28
C ASP A 55 13.46 23.95 16.54
N ASN A 56 12.19 23.53 16.70
CA ASN A 56 11.02 24.08 15.97
C ASN A 56 11.19 24.11 14.42
N LEU A 57 11.98 23.22 13.86
CA LEU A 57 12.15 23.07 12.42
C LEU A 57 11.10 22.09 11.89
N GLU A 58 10.36 22.48 10.84
CA GLU A 58 9.42 21.60 10.14
C GLU A 58 10.11 20.32 9.69
N SER A 59 9.46 19.18 9.92
CA SER A 59 9.94 17.87 9.49
C SER A 59 9.76 17.77 7.98
N ASN A 60 10.82 18.01 7.21
CA ASN A 60 10.79 17.90 5.75
C ASN A 60 11.22 16.50 5.33
N ASN A 61 10.29 15.54 5.38
CA ASN A 61 10.57 14.14 4.99
C ASN A 61 10.96 14.03 3.51
N TYR A 62 10.49 14.94 2.66
CA TYR A 62 10.84 14.95 1.23
C TYR A 62 12.37 15.01 0.99
N ILE A 63 13.15 15.65 1.87
CA ILE A 63 14.62 15.68 1.76
C ILE A 63 15.20 14.26 1.87
N LYS A 64 14.66 13.46 2.79
CA LYS A 64 15.09 12.08 3.00
C LYS A 64 14.64 11.16 1.86
N ILE A 65 13.46 11.42 1.30
CA ILE A 65 13.00 10.72 0.09
C ILE A 65 13.96 11.00 -1.08
N GLN A 66 14.48 12.22 -1.22
CA GLN A 66 15.50 12.55 -2.21
C GLN A 66 16.82 11.79 -2.01
N GLU A 67 17.21 11.48 -0.78
CA GLU A 67 18.37 10.64 -0.49
C GLU A 67 18.14 9.19 -0.93
N LEU A 68 16.99 8.61 -0.57
CA LEU A 68 16.62 7.25 -1.00
C LEU A 68 16.42 7.16 -2.52
N TYR A 69 15.97 8.22 -3.17
CA TYR A 69 15.87 8.29 -4.63
C TYR A 69 17.23 8.10 -5.32
N LYS A 70 18.34 8.53 -4.70
CA LYS A 70 19.69 8.30 -5.25
C LYS A 70 20.07 6.83 -5.26
N GLU A 71 19.52 6.03 -4.34
CA GLU A 71 19.74 4.58 -4.29
C GLU A 71 18.86 3.84 -5.31
N ASN A 72 17.62 4.32 -5.53
CA ASN A 72 16.70 3.75 -6.50
C ASN A 72 15.81 4.83 -7.13
N ASN A 73 16.10 5.19 -8.37
CA ASN A 73 15.40 6.24 -9.13
C ASN A 73 13.95 5.89 -9.52
N ASP A 74 13.47 4.67 -9.25
CA ASP A 74 12.07 4.31 -9.41
C ASP A 74 11.23 4.73 -8.20
N LEU A 75 11.85 5.22 -7.11
CA LEU A 75 11.15 5.76 -5.94
C LEU A 75 10.45 7.08 -6.33
N ILE A 76 9.16 7.17 -6.02
CA ILE A 76 8.37 8.40 -6.28
C ILE A 76 7.81 9.02 -5.00
N GLY A 77 7.90 8.31 -3.89
CA GLY A 77 7.43 8.79 -2.59
C GLY A 77 7.39 7.70 -1.53
N TRP A 78 6.77 8.04 -0.42
CA TRP A 78 6.61 7.20 0.75
C TRP A 78 5.20 7.32 1.29
N VAL A 79 4.54 6.20 1.57
CA VAL A 79 3.22 6.16 2.19
C VAL A 79 3.34 5.73 3.64
N ASN A 80 2.75 6.52 4.54
CA ASN A 80 2.70 6.22 5.97
C ASN A 80 1.29 6.44 6.51
N ILE A 81 0.84 5.54 7.38
CA ILE A 81 -0.36 5.69 8.21
C ILE A 81 0.07 5.50 9.66
N GLU A 82 -0.02 6.56 10.46
CA GLU A 82 0.43 6.55 11.84
C GLU A 82 -0.21 5.44 12.68
N ASN A 83 0.58 4.81 13.55
CA ASN A 83 0.17 3.69 14.41
C ASN A 83 -0.32 2.44 13.65
N THR A 84 0.16 2.24 12.42
CA THR A 84 -0.05 1.03 11.61
C THR A 84 1.27 0.52 11.06
N ASN A 85 1.26 -0.68 10.44
CA ASN A 85 2.42 -1.20 9.72
C ASN A 85 2.57 -0.59 8.31
N ILE A 86 1.69 0.33 7.90
CA ILE A 86 1.78 0.97 6.57
C ILE A 86 2.78 2.10 6.65
N ASP A 87 4.03 1.78 6.34
CA ASP A 87 5.17 2.68 6.34
C ASP A 87 6.18 2.21 5.28
N TYR A 88 5.91 2.55 4.01
CA TYR A 88 6.57 1.92 2.87
C TYR A 88 6.95 2.90 1.77
N PRO A 89 8.09 2.66 1.07
CA PRO A 89 8.40 3.35 -0.18
C PRO A 89 7.35 3.04 -1.24
N VAL A 90 7.05 4.02 -2.09
CA VAL A 90 6.18 3.87 -3.26
C VAL A 90 7.02 4.04 -4.51
N MET A 91 6.99 3.02 -5.35
CA MET A 91 7.80 2.92 -6.56
C MET A 91 6.96 3.20 -7.81
N GLN A 92 7.58 3.59 -8.91
CA GLN A 92 6.89 3.62 -10.19
C GLN A 92 7.81 3.23 -11.35
N THR A 93 7.31 2.38 -12.23
CA THR A 93 7.92 2.09 -13.54
C THR A 93 6.89 2.28 -14.64
N LYS A 94 7.15 3.18 -15.58
CA LYS A 94 6.21 3.48 -16.67
C LYS A 94 6.04 2.36 -17.70
N LYS A 95 7.07 1.53 -17.88
CA LYS A 95 7.09 0.47 -18.91
C LYS A 95 6.50 -0.85 -18.43
N ASN A 96 6.56 -1.13 -17.14
CA ASN A 96 6.07 -2.38 -16.53
C ASN A 96 5.47 -2.06 -15.17
N GLU A 97 4.17 -1.74 -15.14
CA GLU A 97 3.46 -1.34 -13.92
C GLU A 97 3.65 -2.31 -12.78
N GLU A 98 3.56 -3.61 -13.06
CA GLU A 98 3.65 -4.67 -12.04
C GLU A 98 5.10 -5.07 -11.68
N TYR A 99 6.11 -4.31 -12.13
CA TYR A 99 7.52 -4.65 -11.85
C TYR A 99 7.77 -4.85 -10.35
N TYR A 100 7.27 -3.92 -9.52
CA TYR A 100 7.43 -3.96 -8.06
C TYR A 100 6.44 -4.89 -7.34
N LEU A 101 5.51 -5.50 -8.05
CA LEU A 101 4.64 -6.53 -7.48
C LEU A 101 5.45 -7.73 -6.93
N ARG A 102 6.64 -7.98 -7.48
CA ARG A 102 7.53 -9.09 -7.07
C ARG A 102 8.98 -8.63 -6.89
N LYS A 103 9.19 -7.38 -6.55
CA LYS A 103 10.51 -6.80 -6.28
C LYS A 103 10.50 -5.98 -4.99
N ASN A 104 11.59 -6.10 -4.22
CA ASN A 104 11.84 -5.18 -3.11
C ASN A 104 12.42 -3.85 -3.62
N PHE A 105 12.66 -2.90 -2.70
CA PHE A 105 13.27 -1.60 -2.99
C PHE A 105 14.57 -1.70 -3.79
N TYR A 106 15.41 -2.70 -3.52
CA TYR A 106 16.68 -2.94 -4.21
C TYR A 106 16.55 -3.78 -5.51
N LYS A 107 15.36 -3.88 -6.09
CA LYS A 107 15.07 -4.60 -7.35
C LYS A 107 15.32 -6.11 -7.27
N LYS A 108 15.54 -6.67 -6.09
CA LYS A 108 15.64 -8.12 -5.88
C LYS A 108 14.25 -8.75 -5.81
N TYR A 109 14.17 -10.03 -6.16
CA TYR A 109 12.90 -10.77 -6.04
C TYR A 109 12.41 -10.76 -4.59
N SER A 110 11.13 -10.50 -4.40
CA SER A 110 10.42 -10.59 -3.12
C SER A 110 8.96 -10.97 -3.38
N SER A 111 8.45 -11.94 -2.64
CA SER A 111 7.02 -12.30 -2.67
C SER A 111 6.14 -11.22 -2.03
N TYR A 112 6.71 -10.37 -1.19
CA TYR A 112 6.05 -9.22 -0.57
C TYR A 112 5.90 -8.05 -1.53
N GLY A 113 6.82 -7.92 -2.51
CA GLY A 113 6.88 -6.77 -3.39
C GLY A 113 7.18 -5.46 -2.66
N THR A 114 6.90 -4.36 -3.31
CA THR A 114 6.94 -3.00 -2.77
C THR A 114 5.72 -2.25 -3.32
N PRO A 115 5.02 -1.40 -2.55
CA PRO A 115 3.93 -0.60 -3.06
C PRO A 115 4.35 0.22 -4.29
N PHE A 116 3.44 0.37 -5.23
CA PHE A 116 3.74 1.06 -6.48
C PHE A 116 2.57 1.88 -6.99
N LEU A 117 2.88 3.03 -7.58
CA LEU A 117 1.93 3.91 -8.24
C LEU A 117 1.57 3.34 -9.63
N ALA A 118 0.29 3.40 -9.99
CA ALA A 118 -0.17 3.03 -11.34
C ALA A 118 0.67 3.73 -12.41
N SER A 119 1.03 3.00 -13.48
CA SER A 119 1.88 3.53 -14.56
C SER A 119 1.24 4.71 -15.31
N SER A 120 -0.09 4.74 -15.32
CA SER A 120 -0.91 5.80 -15.92
C SER A 120 -0.95 7.09 -15.08
N CYS A 121 -0.67 7.01 -13.77
CA CYS A 121 -0.59 8.21 -12.93
C CYS A 121 0.69 9.00 -13.18
N ASN A 122 0.59 10.31 -13.08
CA ASN A 122 1.71 11.23 -12.96
C ASN A 122 1.65 11.85 -11.57
N ILE A 123 2.74 11.76 -10.79
CA ILE A 123 2.80 12.21 -9.41
C ILE A 123 2.45 13.71 -9.27
N ASP A 124 2.81 14.51 -10.27
CA ASP A 124 2.67 15.97 -10.22
C ASP A 124 1.30 16.44 -10.73
N THR A 125 0.75 15.77 -11.75
CA THR A 125 -0.39 16.29 -12.50
C THR A 125 -1.68 15.52 -12.35
N SER A 126 -1.64 14.23 -11.96
CA SER A 126 -2.87 13.44 -11.80
C SER A 126 -3.66 13.90 -10.58
N GLU A 127 -4.99 14.00 -10.73
CA GLU A 127 -5.91 14.35 -9.65
C GLU A 127 -6.14 13.19 -8.68
N ASN A 128 -5.99 11.93 -9.14
CA ASN A 128 -6.12 10.74 -8.32
C ASN A 128 -4.90 9.84 -8.46
N LEU A 129 -4.10 9.77 -7.42
CA LEU A 129 -2.93 8.88 -7.34
C LEU A 129 -3.36 7.48 -6.88
N ILE A 130 -3.17 6.46 -7.72
CA ILE A 130 -3.56 5.10 -7.39
C ILE A 130 -2.34 4.28 -7.01
N VAL A 131 -2.24 3.92 -5.74
CA VAL A 131 -1.14 3.14 -5.18
C VAL A 131 -1.61 1.71 -4.90
N TYR A 132 -0.91 0.75 -5.49
CA TYR A 132 -1.15 -0.68 -5.28
C TYR A 132 -0.15 -1.26 -4.28
N GLY A 133 -0.63 -2.19 -3.46
CA GLY A 133 0.21 -2.97 -2.56
C GLY A 133 -0.33 -4.37 -2.35
N HIS A 134 0.55 -5.32 -2.02
CA HIS A 134 0.13 -6.68 -1.69
C HIS A 134 -0.72 -6.72 -0.42
N HIS A 135 -1.70 -7.60 -0.43
CA HIS A 135 -2.36 -8.05 0.78
C HIS A 135 -1.62 -9.29 1.32
N MET A 136 -0.84 -9.13 2.36
CA MET A 136 -0.22 -10.26 3.04
C MET A 136 -1.09 -10.72 4.21
N GLN A 137 -1.23 -12.05 4.39
CA GLN A 137 -2.09 -12.62 5.45
C GLN A 137 -1.63 -12.26 6.87
N ASN A 138 -0.33 -11.96 7.03
CA ASN A 138 0.25 -11.49 8.30
C ASN A 138 0.08 -9.98 8.53
N SER A 139 -0.87 -9.34 7.85
CA SER A 139 -1.16 -7.90 7.90
C SER A 139 0.00 -6.99 7.43
N LYS A 140 1.06 -7.55 6.85
CA LYS A 140 2.14 -6.76 6.22
C LYS A 140 1.68 -6.17 4.89
N MET A 141 2.46 -5.24 4.37
CA MET A 141 2.15 -4.47 3.17
C MET A 141 0.78 -3.77 3.33
N PHE A 142 -0.07 -3.83 2.30
CA PHE A 142 -1.45 -3.30 2.39
C PHE A 142 -2.45 -4.31 2.99
N GLY A 143 -1.98 -5.40 3.60
CA GLY A 143 -2.85 -6.34 4.32
C GLY A 143 -3.58 -5.70 5.49
N GLU A 144 -2.95 -4.72 6.17
CA GLU A 144 -3.57 -3.99 7.28
C GLU A 144 -4.74 -3.09 6.87
N LEU A 145 -4.85 -2.70 5.60
CA LEU A 145 -6.03 -1.98 5.09
C LEU A 145 -7.34 -2.73 5.35
N GLU A 146 -7.29 -4.06 5.53
CA GLU A 146 -8.47 -4.86 5.92
C GLU A 146 -9.16 -4.34 7.18
N ASN A 147 -8.41 -3.76 8.11
CA ASN A 147 -8.95 -3.22 9.36
C ASN A 147 -9.88 -2.02 9.12
N TYR A 148 -9.70 -1.29 8.00
CA TYR A 148 -10.60 -0.20 7.61
C TYR A 148 -12.02 -0.63 7.25
N LYS A 149 -12.31 -1.92 7.14
CA LYS A 149 -13.70 -2.41 7.06
C LYS A 149 -14.48 -2.10 8.34
N LYS A 150 -13.76 -1.81 9.45
CA LYS A 150 -14.33 -1.42 10.74
C LYS A 150 -14.22 0.09 10.92
N GLU A 151 -15.34 0.75 11.15
CA GLU A 151 -15.41 2.19 11.35
C GLU A 151 -14.55 2.68 12.53
N ASP A 152 -14.45 1.87 13.61
CA ASP A 152 -13.64 2.23 14.79
C ASP A 152 -12.14 2.30 14.45
N PHE A 153 -11.65 1.44 13.55
CA PHE A 153 -10.28 1.53 13.07
C PHE A 153 -10.05 2.81 12.27
N TYR A 154 -10.98 3.15 11.36
CA TYR A 154 -10.95 4.41 10.63
C TYR A 154 -10.90 5.64 11.56
N LYS A 155 -11.75 5.66 12.62
CA LYS A 155 -11.78 6.79 13.58
C LYS A 155 -10.44 7.07 14.23
N SER A 156 -9.62 6.04 14.41
CA SER A 156 -8.27 6.15 15.00
C SER A 156 -7.17 6.40 13.96
N HIS A 157 -7.42 6.14 12.67
CA HIS A 157 -6.43 6.19 11.59
C HIS A 157 -7.00 6.92 10.36
N LYS A 158 -7.39 8.19 10.54
CA LYS A 158 -8.10 8.98 9.51
C LYS A 158 -7.20 9.47 8.39
N TYR A 159 -5.89 9.52 8.60
CA TYR A 159 -4.97 10.24 7.74
C TYR A 159 -3.97 9.31 7.07
N ILE A 160 -3.64 9.63 5.84
CA ILE A 160 -2.54 9.05 5.08
C ILE A 160 -1.52 10.17 4.87
N ASN A 161 -0.30 9.96 5.32
CA ASN A 161 0.82 10.82 4.99
C ASN A 161 1.48 10.28 3.72
N PHE A 162 1.77 11.15 2.77
CA PHE A 162 2.44 10.80 1.54
C PHE A 162 3.56 11.79 1.27
N TYR A 163 4.79 11.33 1.44
CA TYR A 163 5.99 12.13 1.24
C TYR A 163 6.49 11.92 -0.17
N THR A 164 6.56 12.97 -0.98
CA THR A 164 7.08 12.93 -2.34
C THR A 164 8.54 13.39 -2.39
N LEU A 165 9.11 13.56 -3.58
CA LEU A 165 10.44 14.17 -3.74
C LEU A 165 10.44 15.68 -3.49
N GLU A 166 9.26 16.32 -3.42
CA GLU A 166 9.11 17.78 -3.39
C GLU A 166 8.33 18.28 -2.18
N ALA A 167 7.43 17.43 -1.61
CA ALA A 167 6.50 17.85 -0.57
C ALA A 167 6.09 16.72 0.36
N ASP A 168 5.74 17.09 1.57
CA ASP A 168 5.02 16.26 2.53
C ASP A 168 3.52 16.57 2.40
N ILE A 169 2.73 15.59 1.98
CA ILE A 169 1.30 15.75 1.70
C ILE A 169 0.50 14.91 2.68
N LYS A 170 -0.53 15.51 3.26
CA LYS A 170 -1.46 14.82 4.16
C LYS A 170 -2.81 14.66 3.48
N TYR A 171 -3.34 13.43 3.52
CA TYR A 171 -4.65 13.10 2.99
C TYR A 171 -5.59 12.66 4.10
N GLU A 172 -6.88 12.98 3.97
CA GLU A 172 -7.95 12.55 4.88
C GLU A 172 -8.86 11.54 4.19
N ILE A 173 -8.99 10.36 4.80
CA ILE A 173 -9.79 9.26 4.24
C ILE A 173 -11.27 9.65 4.27
N PHE A 174 -11.94 9.55 3.11
CA PHE A 174 -13.36 9.84 2.98
C PHE A 174 -14.22 8.64 2.55
N ALA A 175 -13.62 7.58 1.98
CA ALA A 175 -14.36 6.38 1.59
C ALA A 175 -13.49 5.12 1.70
N VAL A 176 -14.11 4.03 2.14
CA VAL A 176 -13.52 2.68 2.18
C VAL A 176 -14.53 1.70 1.63
N PHE A 177 -14.17 0.99 0.57
CA PHE A 177 -15.08 0.07 -0.07
C PHE A 177 -14.38 -1.14 -0.69
N ARG A 178 -15.20 -2.13 -1.05
CA ARG A 178 -14.77 -3.29 -1.84
C ARG A 178 -15.38 -3.22 -3.23
N THR A 179 -14.58 -3.57 -4.22
CA THR A 179 -15.04 -3.76 -5.60
C THR A 179 -14.43 -5.03 -6.20
N THR A 180 -14.97 -5.49 -7.31
CA THR A 180 -14.47 -6.67 -8.03
C THR A 180 -14.00 -6.24 -9.41
N LEU A 181 -12.78 -6.61 -9.78
CA LEU A 181 -12.24 -6.34 -11.11
C LEU A 181 -12.87 -7.27 -12.18
N TYR A 182 -12.87 -6.81 -13.43
CA TYR A 182 -13.21 -7.61 -14.63
C TYR A 182 -14.67 -8.13 -14.69
N LYS A 183 -15.58 -7.65 -13.83
CA LYS A 183 -17.01 -7.88 -13.99
C LYS A 183 -17.65 -6.74 -14.76
N ASN A 184 -18.63 -7.05 -15.62
CA ASN A 184 -19.47 -6.01 -16.21
C ASN A 184 -20.23 -5.27 -15.11
N ASN A 185 -20.37 -3.95 -15.24
CA ASN A 185 -21.05 -3.07 -14.28
C ASN A 185 -20.37 -2.92 -12.90
N THR A 186 -19.08 -3.18 -12.79
CA THR A 186 -18.32 -2.85 -11.57
C THR A 186 -17.66 -1.48 -11.69
N PHE A 187 -17.44 -0.84 -10.54
CA PHE A 187 -16.77 0.45 -10.46
C PHE A 187 -15.27 0.31 -10.76
N LYS A 188 -14.86 0.83 -11.90
CA LYS A 188 -13.46 0.76 -12.40
C LYS A 188 -12.64 1.94 -11.89
N TYR A 189 -12.57 2.14 -10.57
CA TYR A 189 -11.82 3.22 -9.93
C TYR A 189 -10.41 3.37 -10.49
N TYR A 190 -9.77 2.26 -10.87
CA TYR A 190 -8.40 2.21 -11.39
C TYR A 190 -8.21 2.81 -12.79
N GLN A 191 -9.28 3.19 -13.47
CA GLN A 191 -9.26 3.92 -14.74
C GLN A 191 -9.53 5.42 -14.56
N ILE A 192 -9.80 5.87 -13.33
CA ILE A 192 -10.21 7.25 -13.05
C ILE A 192 -9.03 7.96 -12.37
N ILE A 193 -8.22 8.61 -13.17
CA ILE A 193 -6.99 9.29 -12.79
C ILE A 193 -7.12 10.79 -12.99
N GLU A 194 -7.67 11.17 -14.14
CA GLU A 194 -7.96 12.55 -14.53
C GLU A 194 -9.39 12.92 -14.10
N LEU A 195 -9.52 14.00 -13.35
CA LEU A 195 -10.79 14.50 -12.79
C LEU A 195 -10.89 16.02 -13.02
N ASP A 196 -10.60 16.43 -14.26
CA ASP A 196 -10.42 17.83 -14.67
C ASP A 196 -11.68 18.70 -14.52
N ASN A 197 -12.85 18.08 -14.56
CA ASN A 197 -14.13 18.79 -14.46
C ASN A 197 -14.93 18.37 -13.24
N GLU A 198 -15.75 19.29 -12.75
CA GLU A 198 -16.51 19.12 -11.51
C GLU A 198 -17.57 18.00 -11.60
N GLU A 199 -18.11 17.74 -12.79
CA GLU A 199 -19.09 16.67 -12.98
C GLU A 199 -18.47 15.29 -12.81
N ASP A 200 -17.32 15.02 -13.44
CA ASP A 200 -16.59 13.75 -13.32
C ASP A 200 -16.06 13.55 -11.91
N TYR A 201 -15.53 14.62 -11.30
CA TYR A 201 -15.06 14.61 -9.91
C TYR A 201 -16.21 14.24 -8.96
N THR A 202 -17.34 14.95 -9.05
CA THR A 202 -18.53 14.71 -8.22
C THR A 202 -19.08 13.31 -8.44
N ARG A 203 -19.10 12.82 -9.68
CA ARG A 203 -19.55 11.46 -10.01
C ARG A 203 -18.66 10.41 -9.36
N PHE A 204 -17.34 10.60 -9.38
CA PHE A 204 -16.39 9.71 -8.73
C PHE A 204 -16.61 9.68 -7.21
N ILE A 205 -16.68 10.85 -6.56
CA ILE A 205 -16.88 10.98 -5.11
C ILE A 205 -18.19 10.32 -4.69
N ASN A 206 -19.29 10.62 -5.39
CA ASN A 206 -20.61 10.03 -5.08
C ASN A 206 -20.57 8.50 -5.22
N LYS A 207 -19.84 7.97 -6.20
CA LYS A 207 -19.71 6.53 -6.35
C LYS A 207 -18.87 5.90 -5.23
N CYS A 208 -17.86 6.59 -4.74
CA CYS A 208 -17.10 6.17 -3.57
C CYS A 208 -17.98 6.12 -2.32
N TYR A 209 -18.83 7.13 -2.08
CA TYR A 209 -19.78 7.13 -0.97
C TYR A 209 -20.81 6.00 -1.06
N GLU A 210 -21.40 5.80 -2.23
CA GLU A 210 -22.39 4.72 -2.46
C GLU A 210 -21.84 3.34 -2.09
N LEU A 211 -20.56 3.12 -2.35
CA LEU A 211 -19.89 1.84 -2.11
C LEU A 211 -19.25 1.72 -0.72
N SER A 212 -19.06 2.83 -0.02
CA SER A 212 -18.34 2.87 1.25
C SER A 212 -19.03 2.04 2.34
N TYR A 213 -18.24 1.38 3.17
CA TYR A 213 -18.74 0.60 4.31
C TYR A 213 -19.45 1.46 5.37
N TYR A 214 -19.10 2.73 5.47
CA TYR A 214 -19.63 3.69 6.44
C TYR A 214 -19.49 5.11 5.89
N ASP A 215 -20.24 6.02 6.48
CA ASP A 215 -20.13 7.46 6.21
C ASP A 215 -19.05 8.08 7.11
N THR A 216 -18.03 8.65 6.51
CA THR A 216 -16.95 9.34 7.24
C THR A 216 -17.31 10.78 7.62
N GLY A 217 -18.35 11.36 7.01
CA GLY A 217 -18.70 12.76 7.11
C GLY A 217 -17.78 13.71 6.34
N ILE A 218 -16.69 13.22 5.75
CA ILE A 218 -15.73 14.02 4.99
C ILE A 218 -16.24 14.25 3.58
N LYS A 219 -16.19 15.51 3.11
CA LYS A 219 -16.69 15.93 1.79
C LYS A 219 -15.55 16.56 0.99
N PRO A 220 -14.94 15.82 0.05
CA PRO A 220 -13.95 16.39 -0.86
C PRO A 220 -14.53 17.53 -1.71
N ASN A 221 -13.78 18.61 -1.87
CA ASN A 221 -14.12 19.70 -2.77
C ASN A 221 -13.48 19.48 -4.14
N PHE A 222 -14.11 19.98 -5.19
CA PHE A 222 -13.53 19.96 -6.52
C PHE A 222 -12.15 20.63 -6.53
N LYS A 223 -11.17 19.99 -7.20
CA LYS A 223 -9.74 20.32 -7.27
C LYS A 223 -8.88 19.86 -6.08
N GLU A 224 -9.45 19.35 -4.99
CA GLU A 224 -8.63 18.63 -4.03
C GLU A 224 -8.08 17.35 -4.68
N LYS A 225 -6.78 17.15 -4.63
CA LYS A 225 -6.16 15.91 -5.15
C LYS A 225 -6.55 14.73 -4.28
N LEU A 226 -6.57 13.56 -4.88
CA LEU A 226 -6.96 12.32 -4.23
C LEU A 226 -5.81 11.32 -4.23
N ILE A 227 -5.79 10.47 -3.19
CA ILE A 227 -4.98 9.26 -3.19
C ILE A 227 -5.89 8.05 -2.97
N THR A 228 -5.66 6.99 -3.74
CA THR A 228 -6.38 5.73 -3.67
C THR A 228 -5.41 4.61 -3.34
N LEU A 229 -5.50 4.04 -2.14
CA LEU A 229 -4.75 2.83 -1.80
C LEU A 229 -5.59 1.60 -2.16
N SER A 230 -4.99 0.67 -2.88
CA SER A 230 -5.68 -0.52 -3.38
C SER A 230 -4.90 -1.79 -3.11
N THR A 231 -5.57 -2.81 -2.57
CA THR A 231 -4.99 -4.13 -2.32
C THR A 231 -5.94 -5.25 -2.68
N CYS A 232 -5.41 -6.46 -2.85
CA CYS A 232 -6.25 -7.64 -3.05
C CYS A 232 -7.12 -7.88 -1.81
N ASP A 233 -8.40 -8.18 -2.04
CA ASP A 233 -9.29 -8.71 -1.01
C ASP A 233 -9.58 -10.18 -1.33
N TYR A 234 -9.26 -11.08 -0.40
CA TYR A 234 -9.41 -12.52 -0.60
C TYR A 234 -10.84 -13.04 -0.41
N THR A 235 -11.80 -12.18 -0.09
CA THR A 235 -13.20 -12.57 0.11
C THR A 235 -13.81 -13.17 -1.15
N THR A 236 -13.47 -12.64 -2.32
CA THR A 236 -13.89 -13.18 -3.62
C THR A 236 -12.76 -13.05 -4.65
N LYS A 237 -12.81 -13.88 -5.70
CA LYS A 237 -11.82 -13.82 -6.80
C LYS A 237 -11.83 -12.42 -7.44
N ASN A 238 -10.65 -11.85 -7.63
CA ASN A 238 -10.43 -10.52 -8.21
C ASN A 238 -11.05 -9.36 -7.41
N SER A 239 -11.31 -9.55 -6.13
CA SER A 239 -11.78 -8.49 -5.26
C SER A 239 -10.64 -7.55 -4.87
N ARG A 240 -10.96 -6.28 -4.67
CA ARG A 240 -10.06 -5.24 -4.18
C ARG A 240 -10.70 -4.50 -3.02
N LEU A 241 -9.93 -4.32 -1.96
CA LEU A 241 -10.23 -3.33 -0.94
C LEU A 241 -9.59 -2.01 -1.37
N VAL A 242 -10.34 -0.94 -1.25
CA VAL A 242 -9.99 0.40 -1.75
C VAL A 242 -10.23 1.40 -0.62
N VAL A 243 -9.21 2.20 -0.33
CA VAL A 243 -9.27 3.31 0.62
C VAL A 243 -8.98 4.58 -0.18
N VAL A 244 -9.91 5.54 -0.17
CA VAL A 244 -9.78 6.79 -0.91
C VAL A 244 -9.73 7.96 0.05
N ALA A 245 -8.77 8.85 -0.17
CA ALA A 245 -8.55 10.02 0.67
C ALA A 245 -8.37 11.27 -0.18
N ARG A 246 -8.80 12.43 0.37
CA ARG A 246 -8.60 13.75 -0.21
C ARG A 246 -7.38 14.44 0.37
N GLU A 247 -6.70 15.23 -0.40
CA GLU A 247 -5.63 16.10 0.08
C GLU A 247 -6.17 17.14 1.06
N ILE A 248 -5.46 17.35 2.18
CA ILE A 248 -5.71 18.45 3.09
C ILE A 248 -4.84 19.62 2.62
N ILE A 249 -5.47 20.59 1.96
CA ILE A 249 -4.80 21.85 1.63
C ILE A 249 -4.75 22.66 2.92
N GLY A 250 -3.53 22.99 3.40
CA GLY A 250 -3.35 23.83 4.59
C GLY A 250 -4.04 25.19 4.40
N GLU A 251 -4.72 25.64 5.46
CA GLU A 251 -5.22 27.02 5.57
C GLU A 251 -4.06 28.02 5.68
#